data_59c02e70101435939c58f0e7a4951ead
#
_entry.id   59c02e70101435939c58f0e7a4951ead
#
_cell.length_a   1.000
_cell.length_b   1.000
_cell.length_c   1.000
_cell.angle_alpha   90.00
_cell.angle_beta   90.00
_cell.angle_gamma   90.00
#
_symmetry.space_group_name_H-M   'P 1'
#
loop_
_entity.id
_entity.type
_entity.pdbx_description
1 polymer ?
#
loop_
_entity_poly.entity_id
_entity_poly.type
_entity_poly.pdbx_seq_one_letter_code
_entity_poly.pdbx_strand_id
1 'polypeptide(L)'
;MKKGIFLFAAFALFFNIQGFTQEKMVKFIIHTDYGDIKGLLYNDTPQHRDNFVKLINEGWYNGSIFHRVIENFMIQGGQNASGKADPGYTVPAEILPSHFHKKGALSAARMGDQVNPEKASSGSQFYVVQGQVFNEPMLNQMEARTGFKYTPEQRETYGSVGGTPHLDGAYTVFGQVADGFDVIDKIAAVTTGPGDKPVEDVKMTIEIIK
;
A
#
# COMPACT_ATOMS: atom_id res chain seq x y z
N MET A 1 53.65 14.46 58.14
CA MET A 1 52.25 14.16 57.86
C MET A 1 51.86 14.93 56.58
N LYS A 2 51.87 14.25 55.38
CA LYS A 2 51.46 14.87 54.09
C LYS A 2 50.07 14.44 53.80
N LYS A 3 49.13 15.38 53.75
CA LYS A 3 47.72 15.15 53.34
C LYS A 3 47.66 15.16 51.78
N GLY A 4 47.35 14.00 51.15
CA GLY A 4 47.06 13.94 49.75
C GLY A 4 45.61 14.35 49.49
N ILE A 5 45.40 15.31 48.60
CA ILE A 5 44.11 15.73 48.10
C ILE A 5 43.80 14.86 46.84
N PHE A 6 42.79 14.01 46.94
CA PHE A 6 42.24 13.28 45.76
C PHE A 6 41.21 14.17 45.05
N LEU A 7 41.54 14.58 43.84
CA LEU A 7 40.65 15.31 42.95
C LEU A 7 39.80 14.29 42.17
N PHE A 8 38.51 14.18 42.49
CA PHE A 8 37.55 13.40 41.71
C PHE A 8 37.12 14.23 40.49
N ALA A 9 37.59 13.86 39.28
CA ALA A 9 37.10 14.41 38.06
C ALA A 9 35.80 13.67 37.66
N ALA A 10 34.66 14.36 37.83
CA ALA A 10 33.38 13.86 37.35
C ALA A 10 33.30 14.02 35.80
N PHE A 11 33.38 12.91 35.10
CA PHE A 11 33.20 12.86 33.65
C PHE A 11 31.70 12.82 33.36
N ALA A 12 31.08 13.97 33.04
CA ALA A 12 29.69 14.06 32.62
C ALA A 12 29.55 13.56 31.18
N LEU A 13 29.09 12.33 31.02
CA LEU A 13 28.64 11.79 29.73
C LEU A 13 27.36 12.49 29.30
N PHE A 14 27.48 13.45 28.40
CA PHE A 14 26.33 13.99 27.67
C PHE A 14 25.81 12.93 26.67
N PHE A 15 24.79 12.20 27.08
CA PHE A 15 23.98 11.43 26.13
C PHE A 15 23.18 12.41 25.28
N ASN A 16 23.62 12.63 24.03
CA ASN A 16 22.81 13.25 23.01
C ASN A 16 21.68 12.27 22.66
N ILE A 17 20.52 12.40 23.32
CA ILE A 17 19.28 11.78 22.86
C ILE A 17 18.85 12.57 21.63
N GLN A 18 19.30 12.12 20.44
CA GLN A 18 18.67 12.53 19.20
C GLN A 18 17.24 11.99 19.25
N GLY A 19 16.30 12.87 19.57
CA GLY A 19 14.89 12.56 19.46
C GLY A 19 14.58 12.20 18.01
N PHE A 20 14.35 10.92 17.74
CA PHE A 20 13.71 10.50 16.49
C PHE A 20 12.31 11.12 16.50
N THR A 21 12.15 12.25 15.85
CA THR A 21 10.82 12.74 15.45
C THR A 21 10.29 11.74 14.46
N GLN A 22 9.36 10.90 14.89
CA GLN A 22 8.65 9.99 14.00
C GLN A 22 7.94 10.85 12.95
N GLU A 23 8.44 10.79 11.72
CA GLU A 23 7.90 11.57 10.61
C GLU A 23 6.42 11.23 10.42
N LYS A 24 5.55 12.25 10.48
CA LYS A 24 4.10 12.05 10.41
C LYS A 24 3.73 11.43 9.06
N MET A 25 3.04 10.28 9.08
CA MET A 25 2.59 9.63 7.84
C MET A 25 1.66 10.55 7.06
N VAL A 26 1.81 10.55 5.74
CA VAL A 26 0.95 11.29 4.82
C VAL A 26 -0.42 10.61 4.76
N LYS A 27 -1.49 11.39 4.93
CA LYS A 27 -2.88 10.93 4.85
C LYS A 27 -3.49 11.32 3.51
N PHE A 28 -4.35 10.47 2.97
CA PHE A 28 -5.08 10.72 1.72
C PHE A 28 -6.56 10.36 1.83
N ILE A 29 -7.37 10.94 0.94
CA ILE A 29 -8.77 10.54 0.70
C ILE A 29 -8.92 10.23 -0.79
N ILE A 30 -9.56 9.12 -1.12
CA ILE A 30 -10.10 8.84 -2.45
C ILE A 30 -11.61 9.08 -2.37
N HIS A 31 -12.08 10.13 -3.03
CA HIS A 31 -13.50 10.42 -3.18
C HIS A 31 -14.06 9.60 -4.34
N THR A 32 -15.19 8.94 -4.14
CA THR A 32 -15.86 8.15 -5.17
C THR A 32 -17.37 8.37 -5.14
N ASP A 33 -18.08 7.93 -6.18
CA ASP A 33 -19.55 7.95 -6.23
C ASP A 33 -20.20 7.04 -5.16
N TYR A 34 -19.40 6.14 -4.53
CA TYR A 34 -19.81 5.20 -3.49
C TYR A 34 -19.48 5.67 -2.06
N GLY A 35 -18.75 6.78 -1.93
CA GLY A 35 -18.25 7.36 -0.68
C GLY A 35 -16.74 7.54 -0.66
N ASP A 36 -16.21 7.88 0.50
CA ASP A 36 -14.79 8.19 0.71
C ASP A 36 -14.02 6.96 1.22
N ILE A 37 -12.81 6.77 0.68
CA ILE A 37 -11.82 5.81 1.18
C ILE A 37 -10.65 6.62 1.73
N LYS A 38 -10.38 6.51 3.05
CA LYS A 38 -9.32 7.26 3.73
C LYS A 38 -8.18 6.35 4.13
N GLY A 39 -6.96 6.81 3.96
CA GLY A 39 -5.78 6.00 4.28
C GLY A 39 -4.55 6.81 4.60
N LEU A 40 -3.46 6.08 4.84
CA LEU A 40 -2.14 6.65 5.06
C LEU A 40 -1.11 5.98 4.14
N LEU A 41 -0.08 6.75 3.78
CA LEU A 41 1.08 6.28 3.03
C LEU A 41 2.20 5.94 4.01
N TYR A 42 2.94 4.87 3.74
CA TYR A 42 4.05 4.44 4.56
C TYR A 42 5.31 5.28 4.30
N ASN A 43 6.06 5.58 5.37
CA ASN A 43 7.28 6.37 5.26
C ASN A 43 8.49 5.55 4.79
N ASP A 44 8.46 4.24 4.98
CA ASP A 44 9.51 3.29 4.60
C ASP A 44 9.39 2.75 3.16
N THR A 45 8.40 3.26 2.41
CA THR A 45 8.32 3.12 0.94
C THR A 45 8.32 4.52 0.27
N PRO A 46 9.40 5.32 0.47
CA PRO A 46 9.41 6.73 0.12
C PRO A 46 9.25 7.01 -1.37
N GLN A 47 9.77 6.16 -2.26
CA GLN A 47 9.65 6.39 -3.70
C GLN A 47 8.20 6.28 -4.17
N HIS A 48 7.44 5.28 -3.68
CA HIS A 48 6.03 5.13 -4.00
C HIS A 48 5.18 6.21 -3.33
N ARG A 49 5.44 6.50 -2.05
CA ARG A 49 4.77 7.57 -1.31
C ARG A 49 4.90 8.91 -2.04
N ASP A 50 6.13 9.33 -2.32
CA ASP A 50 6.41 10.65 -2.88
C ASP A 50 5.91 10.78 -4.32
N ASN A 51 6.01 9.69 -5.10
CA ASN A 51 5.43 9.61 -6.44
C ASN A 51 3.90 9.72 -6.42
N PHE A 52 3.23 9.02 -5.52
CA PHE A 52 1.77 9.08 -5.38
C PHE A 52 1.31 10.49 -4.97
N VAL A 53 1.99 11.11 -4.00
CA VAL A 53 1.74 12.50 -3.57
C VAL A 53 1.96 13.49 -4.73
N LYS A 54 3.04 13.32 -5.50
CA LYS A 54 3.32 14.14 -6.68
C LYS A 54 2.16 14.08 -7.68
N LEU A 55 1.71 12.88 -8.04
CA LEU A 55 0.63 12.69 -9.03
C LEU A 55 -0.71 13.23 -8.53
N ILE A 56 -1.01 13.13 -7.23
CA ILE A 56 -2.18 13.77 -6.62
C ILE A 56 -2.11 15.29 -6.78
N ASN A 57 -0.97 15.90 -6.42
CA ASN A 57 -0.77 17.34 -6.51
C ASN A 57 -0.80 17.86 -7.96
N GLU A 58 -0.38 17.05 -8.93
CA GLU A 58 -0.48 17.33 -10.37
C GLU A 58 -1.90 17.14 -10.93
N GLY A 59 -2.85 16.63 -10.13
CA GLY A 59 -4.23 16.35 -10.54
C GLY A 59 -4.37 15.15 -11.46
N TRP A 60 -3.37 14.27 -11.53
CA TRP A 60 -3.38 13.08 -12.40
C TRP A 60 -4.63 12.20 -12.22
N TYR A 61 -5.08 12.05 -10.97
CA TYR A 61 -6.22 11.21 -10.63
C TYR A 61 -7.58 11.92 -10.64
N ASN A 62 -7.65 13.21 -10.98
CA ASN A 62 -8.90 13.96 -11.00
C ASN A 62 -9.82 13.47 -12.14
N GLY A 63 -10.95 12.88 -11.78
CA GLY A 63 -11.89 12.26 -12.74
C GLY A 63 -11.40 10.94 -13.34
N SER A 64 -10.36 10.35 -12.78
CA SER A 64 -9.92 8.99 -13.07
C SER A 64 -10.99 7.96 -12.65
N ILE A 65 -10.84 6.71 -13.06
CA ILE A 65 -11.76 5.62 -12.73
C ILE A 65 -11.04 4.41 -12.15
N PHE A 66 -11.78 3.58 -11.40
CA PHE A 66 -11.39 2.19 -11.18
C PHE A 66 -11.68 1.40 -12.46
N HIS A 67 -10.64 1.17 -13.24
CA HIS A 67 -10.77 0.57 -14.59
C HIS A 67 -10.77 -0.96 -14.59
N ARG A 68 -10.46 -1.59 -13.45
CA ARG A 68 -10.50 -3.04 -13.24
C ARG A 68 -10.92 -3.36 -11.80
N VAL A 69 -11.96 -4.15 -11.67
CA VAL A 69 -12.55 -4.52 -10.38
C VAL A 69 -12.83 -6.02 -10.36
N ILE A 70 -12.32 -6.70 -9.33
CA ILE A 70 -12.57 -8.13 -9.13
C ILE A 70 -12.99 -8.34 -7.67
N GLU A 71 -14.20 -8.84 -7.47
CA GLU A 71 -14.72 -9.22 -6.16
C GLU A 71 -13.84 -10.30 -5.51
N ASN A 72 -13.67 -10.23 -4.20
CA ASN A 72 -12.78 -11.07 -3.41
C ASN A 72 -11.29 -10.93 -3.75
N PHE A 73 -10.93 -9.88 -4.49
CA PHE A 73 -9.55 -9.59 -4.88
C PHE A 73 -9.18 -8.12 -4.66
N MET A 74 -9.46 -7.23 -5.61
CA MET A 74 -9.02 -5.83 -5.53
C MET A 74 -9.85 -4.90 -6.42
N ILE A 75 -9.74 -3.60 -6.15
CA ILE A 75 -10.17 -2.52 -7.02
C ILE A 75 -8.94 -1.77 -7.53
N GLN A 76 -8.75 -1.69 -8.86
CA GLN A 76 -7.56 -1.13 -9.50
C GLN A 76 -7.91 0.12 -10.29
N GLY A 77 -7.12 1.18 -10.07
CA GLY A 77 -7.20 2.45 -10.74
C GLY A 77 -5.82 2.99 -11.15
N GLY A 78 -5.75 4.31 -11.38
CA GLY A 78 -4.49 5.02 -11.58
C GLY A 78 -4.18 5.44 -13.01
N GLN A 79 -5.03 5.12 -13.99
CA GLN A 79 -5.04 5.83 -15.27
C GLN A 79 -5.48 7.28 -15.03
N ASN A 80 -5.13 8.21 -15.91
CA ASN A 80 -5.71 9.56 -15.81
C ASN A 80 -7.10 9.63 -16.46
N ALA A 81 -7.80 10.76 -16.32
CA ALA A 81 -9.15 10.94 -16.86
C ALA A 81 -9.25 10.79 -18.39
N SER A 82 -8.14 10.96 -19.13
CA SER A 82 -8.10 10.71 -20.59
C SER A 82 -7.81 9.25 -20.95
N GLY A 83 -7.70 8.34 -19.96
CA GLY A 83 -7.40 6.93 -20.14
C GLY A 83 -5.92 6.63 -20.41
N LYS A 84 -5.01 7.60 -20.23
CA LYS A 84 -3.57 7.32 -20.32
C LYS A 84 -3.15 6.40 -19.17
N ALA A 85 -2.56 5.26 -19.51
CA ALA A 85 -2.33 4.15 -18.59
C ALA A 85 -1.29 4.47 -17.51
N ASP A 86 -0.23 5.22 -17.84
CA ASP A 86 0.78 5.67 -16.90
C ASP A 86 1.50 6.95 -17.39
N PRO A 87 2.28 7.63 -16.54
CA PRO A 87 2.95 8.88 -16.89
C PRO A 87 4.18 8.70 -17.79
N GLY A 88 4.56 7.45 -18.15
CA GLY A 88 5.69 7.16 -19.04
C GLY A 88 6.97 6.78 -18.30
N TYR A 89 6.87 6.43 -17.03
CA TYR A 89 7.98 5.94 -16.21
C TYR A 89 7.52 4.84 -15.24
N THR A 90 8.46 4.14 -14.66
CA THR A 90 8.24 3.15 -13.59
C THR A 90 8.87 3.60 -12.28
N VAL A 91 8.40 3.05 -11.16
CA VAL A 91 8.97 3.26 -9.83
C VAL A 91 9.70 1.97 -9.40
N PRO A 92 10.97 2.03 -8.98
CA PRO A 92 11.69 0.87 -8.46
C PRO A 92 10.92 0.19 -7.34
N ALA A 93 10.98 -1.15 -7.27
CA ALA A 93 10.26 -1.92 -6.26
C ALA A 93 10.73 -1.58 -4.83
N GLU A 94 9.78 -1.42 -3.90
CA GLU A 94 10.00 -1.24 -2.46
C GLU A 94 9.20 -2.33 -1.70
N ILE A 95 9.49 -3.60 -2.01
CA ILE A 95 8.77 -4.75 -1.46
C ILE A 95 9.34 -5.07 -0.08
N LEU A 96 8.58 -4.76 0.97
CA LEU A 96 8.96 -4.96 2.36
C LEU A 96 8.11 -6.07 3.00
N PRO A 97 8.72 -7.06 3.70
CA PRO A 97 7.98 -8.12 4.38
C PRO A 97 7.01 -7.64 5.48
N SER A 98 7.27 -6.45 6.04
CA SER A 98 6.41 -5.79 7.02
C SER A 98 5.08 -5.29 6.45
N HIS A 99 5.02 -5.08 5.13
CA HIS A 99 3.85 -4.59 4.42
C HIS A 99 3.29 -5.69 3.52
N PHE A 100 2.20 -6.28 3.95
CA PHE A 100 1.57 -7.40 3.27
C PHE A 100 0.15 -7.05 2.81
N HIS A 101 -0.40 -7.84 1.89
CA HIS A 101 -1.63 -7.54 1.17
C HIS A 101 -2.90 -7.89 1.96
N LYS A 102 -3.02 -7.38 3.20
CA LYS A 102 -4.27 -7.47 3.97
C LYS A 102 -5.36 -6.59 3.35
N LYS A 103 -6.63 -6.81 3.72
CA LYS A 103 -7.74 -5.96 3.29
C LYS A 103 -7.42 -4.48 3.53
N GLY A 104 -7.65 -3.65 2.51
CA GLY A 104 -7.33 -2.23 2.52
C GLY A 104 -5.87 -1.88 2.23
N ALA A 105 -4.97 -2.84 1.95
CA ALA A 105 -3.61 -2.51 1.51
C ALA A 105 -3.66 -1.71 0.20
N LEU A 106 -2.96 -0.57 0.16
CA LEU A 106 -2.74 0.23 -1.04
C LEU A 106 -1.42 -0.20 -1.68
N SER A 107 -1.51 -0.73 -2.88
CA SER A 107 -0.39 -1.41 -3.54
C SER A 107 -0.21 -0.93 -4.98
N ALA A 108 1.03 -0.97 -5.47
CA ALA A 108 1.35 -0.56 -6.82
C ALA A 108 1.15 -1.70 -7.83
N ALA A 109 0.45 -1.43 -8.93
CA ALA A 109 0.36 -2.35 -10.05
C ALA A 109 1.68 -2.41 -10.83
N ARG A 110 1.94 -3.51 -11.54
CA ARG A 110 3.13 -3.70 -12.38
C ARG A 110 2.90 -4.70 -13.49
N MET A 111 3.81 -4.71 -14.46
CA MET A 111 3.88 -5.75 -15.49
C MET A 111 4.37 -7.08 -14.87
N GLY A 112 4.02 -8.19 -15.51
CA GLY A 112 4.42 -9.54 -15.08
C GLY A 112 5.93 -9.79 -15.18
N ASP A 113 6.45 -10.74 -14.38
CA ASP A 113 7.88 -11.03 -14.23
C ASP A 113 8.63 -11.33 -15.53
N GLN A 114 7.95 -11.90 -16.53
CA GLN A 114 8.55 -12.22 -17.83
C GLN A 114 9.07 -10.98 -18.58
N VAL A 115 8.41 -9.84 -18.43
CA VAL A 115 8.77 -8.57 -19.09
C VAL A 115 9.30 -7.54 -18.10
N ASN A 116 9.24 -7.83 -16.81
CA ASN A 116 9.62 -6.93 -15.72
C ASN A 116 10.26 -7.72 -14.56
N PRO A 117 11.43 -8.33 -14.76
CA PRO A 117 12.11 -9.13 -13.73
C PRO A 117 12.51 -8.30 -12.50
N GLU A 118 12.74 -7.00 -12.67
CA GLU A 118 13.06 -6.06 -11.59
C GLU A 118 11.85 -5.72 -10.72
N LYS A 119 10.65 -6.20 -11.09
CA LYS A 119 9.39 -5.92 -10.38
C LYS A 119 9.09 -4.43 -10.21
N ALA A 120 9.61 -3.57 -11.08
CA ALA A 120 9.33 -2.15 -11.06
C ALA A 120 7.82 -1.89 -11.22
N SER A 121 7.29 -0.96 -10.43
CA SER A 121 5.88 -0.61 -10.43
C SER A 121 5.54 0.33 -11.57
N SER A 122 4.29 0.31 -12.05
CA SER A 122 3.73 1.38 -12.89
C SER A 122 3.90 2.72 -12.19
N GLY A 123 4.17 3.76 -12.97
CA GLY A 123 4.33 5.12 -12.45
C GLY A 123 3.07 5.69 -11.81
N SER A 124 1.86 5.15 -12.11
CA SER A 124 0.61 5.69 -11.56
C SER A 124 -0.44 4.66 -11.17
N GLN A 125 -0.40 3.45 -11.72
CA GLN A 125 -1.45 2.48 -11.44
C GLN A 125 -1.28 1.85 -10.06
N PHE A 126 -2.38 1.83 -9.32
CA PHE A 126 -2.46 1.24 -7.98
C PHE A 126 -3.71 0.36 -7.85
N TYR A 127 -3.73 -0.44 -6.81
CA TYR A 127 -4.94 -1.16 -6.39
C TYR A 127 -5.11 -1.12 -4.88
N VAL A 128 -6.36 -1.19 -4.46
CA VAL A 128 -6.74 -1.36 -3.06
C VAL A 128 -7.26 -2.78 -2.90
N VAL A 129 -6.70 -3.50 -1.94
CA VAL A 129 -7.09 -4.90 -1.67
C VAL A 129 -8.47 -4.93 -1.01
N GLN A 130 -9.41 -5.65 -1.62
CA GLN A 130 -10.64 -6.07 -0.96
C GLN A 130 -10.41 -7.41 -0.27
N GLY A 131 -9.96 -8.41 -1.04
CA GLY A 131 -9.55 -9.72 -0.56
C GLY A 131 -10.67 -10.59 0.01
N GLN A 132 -10.28 -11.76 0.49
CA GLN A 132 -11.14 -12.70 1.20
C GLN A 132 -10.39 -13.30 2.39
N VAL A 133 -11.13 -13.96 3.29
CA VAL A 133 -10.56 -14.65 4.45
C VAL A 133 -9.95 -15.99 4.01
N PHE A 134 -8.78 -16.34 4.58
CA PHE A 134 -8.04 -17.57 4.30
C PHE A 134 -7.87 -18.39 5.58
N ASN A 135 -8.35 -19.63 5.57
CA ASN A 135 -8.08 -20.55 6.67
C ASN A 135 -6.66 -21.15 6.59
N GLU A 136 -6.20 -21.77 7.66
CA GLU A 136 -4.87 -22.38 7.75
C GLU A 136 -4.54 -23.36 6.61
N PRO A 137 -5.42 -24.30 6.19
CA PRO A 137 -5.14 -25.16 5.05
C PRO A 137 -4.91 -24.40 3.75
N MET A 138 -5.66 -23.33 3.49
CA MET A 138 -5.49 -22.48 2.30
C MET A 138 -4.15 -21.77 2.31
N LEU A 139 -3.72 -21.20 3.46
CA LEU A 139 -2.42 -20.54 3.61
C LEU A 139 -1.27 -21.54 3.43
N ASN A 140 -1.37 -22.74 4.01
CA ASN A 140 -0.38 -23.82 3.86
C ASN A 140 -0.23 -24.24 2.37
N GLN A 141 -1.34 -24.36 1.65
CA GLN A 141 -1.31 -24.66 0.21
C GLN A 141 -0.64 -23.54 -0.58
N MET A 142 -0.89 -22.29 -0.20
CA MET A 142 -0.31 -21.13 -0.86
C MET A 142 1.20 -21.05 -0.61
N GLU A 143 1.67 -21.28 0.62
CA GLU A 143 3.09 -21.41 0.94
C GLU A 143 3.79 -22.50 0.12
N ALA A 144 3.15 -23.66 -0.01
CA ALA A 144 3.69 -24.76 -0.80
C ALA A 144 3.84 -24.40 -2.28
N ARG A 145 2.93 -23.57 -2.82
CA ARG A 145 2.93 -23.15 -4.22
C ARG A 145 3.88 -22.00 -4.52
N THR A 146 3.97 -21.01 -3.61
CA THR A 146 4.73 -19.76 -3.84
C THR A 146 6.13 -19.79 -3.24
N GLY A 147 6.37 -20.67 -2.26
CA GLY A 147 7.59 -20.69 -1.44
C GLY A 147 7.64 -19.56 -0.38
N PHE A 148 6.70 -18.63 -0.40
CA PHE A 148 6.60 -17.57 0.60
C PHE A 148 6.13 -18.14 1.94
N LYS A 149 6.69 -17.68 3.06
CA LYS A 149 6.31 -18.12 4.41
C LYS A 149 5.63 -17.00 5.16
N TYR A 150 4.38 -17.24 5.58
CA TYR A 150 3.61 -16.28 6.35
C TYR A 150 3.99 -16.32 7.83
N THR A 151 4.19 -15.15 8.42
CA THR A 151 4.38 -15.01 9.87
C THR A 151 3.08 -15.32 10.63
N PRO A 152 3.14 -15.61 11.95
CA PRO A 152 1.93 -15.80 12.76
C PRO A 152 0.96 -14.61 12.67
N GLU A 153 1.47 -13.37 12.64
CA GLU A 153 0.67 -12.15 12.48
C GLU A 153 -0.06 -12.11 11.12
N GLN A 154 0.64 -12.43 10.04
CA GLN A 154 0.05 -12.50 8.70
C GLN A 154 -1.04 -13.57 8.63
N ARG A 155 -0.81 -14.76 9.21
CA ARG A 155 -1.80 -15.84 9.27
C ARG A 155 -3.04 -15.44 10.04
N GLU A 156 -2.89 -14.83 11.22
CA GLU A 156 -4.00 -14.31 12.01
C GLU A 156 -4.79 -13.25 11.22
N THR A 157 -4.09 -12.31 10.57
CA THR A 157 -4.72 -11.25 9.79
C THR A 157 -5.46 -11.80 8.58
N TYR A 158 -4.86 -12.71 7.80
CA TYR A 158 -5.54 -13.33 6.66
C TYR A 158 -6.71 -14.22 7.09
N GLY A 159 -6.63 -14.82 8.28
CA GLY A 159 -7.69 -15.64 8.86
C GLY A 159 -8.88 -14.85 9.42
N SER A 160 -8.70 -13.58 9.78
CA SER A 160 -9.73 -12.76 10.42
C SER A 160 -10.21 -11.59 9.55
N VAL A 161 -9.27 -10.83 8.98
CA VAL A 161 -9.54 -9.63 8.17
C VAL A 161 -9.58 -9.96 6.68
N GLY A 162 -8.77 -10.92 6.25
CA GLY A 162 -8.63 -11.30 4.85
C GLY A 162 -7.58 -10.47 4.10
N GLY A 163 -7.49 -10.73 2.80
CA GLY A 163 -6.54 -10.08 1.91
C GLY A 163 -6.25 -10.87 0.65
N THR A 164 -5.04 -10.68 0.10
CA THR A 164 -4.57 -11.37 -1.12
C THR A 164 -3.14 -11.91 -0.94
N PRO A 165 -2.96 -12.92 -0.07
CA PRO A 165 -1.64 -13.39 0.37
C PRO A 165 -0.73 -13.87 -0.78
N HIS A 166 -1.30 -14.26 -1.93
CA HIS A 166 -0.53 -14.69 -3.11
C HIS A 166 0.27 -13.56 -3.79
N LEU A 167 0.07 -12.29 -3.40
CA LEU A 167 0.80 -11.15 -3.92
C LEU A 167 1.99 -10.76 -3.03
N ASP A 168 2.09 -11.32 -1.82
CA ASP A 168 3.16 -10.99 -0.89
C ASP A 168 4.54 -11.35 -1.47
N GLY A 169 5.52 -10.47 -1.24
CA GLY A 169 6.86 -10.60 -1.80
C GLY A 169 6.97 -10.35 -3.32
N ALA A 170 5.86 -10.01 -3.98
CA ALA A 170 5.83 -9.80 -5.42
C ALA A 170 5.42 -8.38 -5.84
N TYR A 171 4.73 -7.63 -4.99
CA TYR A 171 4.25 -6.27 -5.26
C TYR A 171 4.58 -5.33 -4.09
N THR A 172 4.78 -4.05 -4.37
CA THR A 172 4.99 -3.04 -3.34
C THR A 172 3.67 -2.62 -2.72
N VAL A 173 3.56 -2.77 -1.41
CA VAL A 173 2.49 -2.19 -0.59
C VAL A 173 3.03 -0.90 0.01
N PHE A 174 2.44 0.25 -0.33
CA PHE A 174 2.97 1.56 0.05
C PHE A 174 2.01 2.41 0.92
N GLY A 175 0.88 1.82 1.30
CA GLY A 175 -0.10 2.46 2.16
C GLY A 175 -1.18 1.51 2.67
N GLN A 176 -2.06 2.04 3.51
CA GLN A 176 -3.15 1.29 4.13
C GLN A 176 -4.39 2.16 4.27
N VAL A 177 -5.53 1.62 3.89
CA VAL A 177 -6.84 2.20 4.19
C VAL A 177 -7.12 2.09 5.69
N ALA A 178 -7.59 3.18 6.28
CA ALA A 178 -7.96 3.29 7.69
C ALA A 178 -9.48 3.42 7.89
N ASP A 179 -10.22 3.91 6.86
CA ASP A 179 -11.67 4.11 6.90
C ASP A 179 -12.24 3.98 5.48
N GLY A 180 -13.51 3.55 5.33
CA GLY A 180 -14.16 3.35 4.03
C GLY A 180 -14.03 1.92 3.48
N PHE A 181 -13.85 0.91 4.34
CA PHE A 181 -13.82 -0.50 3.93
C PHE A 181 -15.13 -0.96 3.29
N ASP A 182 -16.27 -0.45 3.75
CA ASP A 182 -17.57 -0.70 3.14
C ASP A 182 -17.69 -0.10 1.72
N VAL A 183 -16.99 1.02 1.46
CA VAL A 183 -16.90 1.62 0.13
C VAL A 183 -16.10 0.72 -0.81
N ILE A 184 -14.98 0.16 -0.34
CA ILE A 184 -14.21 -0.83 -1.11
C ILE A 184 -15.09 -2.03 -1.46
N ASP A 185 -15.85 -2.55 -0.50
CA ASP A 185 -16.74 -3.70 -0.71
C ASP A 185 -17.86 -3.38 -1.72
N LYS A 186 -18.47 -2.19 -1.65
CA LYS A 186 -19.48 -1.72 -2.62
C LYS A 186 -18.91 -1.61 -4.03
N ILE A 187 -17.71 -1.04 -4.17
CA ILE A 187 -17.06 -0.92 -5.48
C ILE A 187 -16.68 -2.31 -6.01
N ALA A 188 -16.16 -3.20 -5.15
CA ALA A 188 -15.78 -4.56 -5.56
C ALA A 188 -16.97 -5.41 -6.06
N ALA A 189 -18.19 -5.09 -5.61
CA ALA A 189 -19.42 -5.78 -5.97
C ALA A 189 -20.15 -5.21 -7.22
N VAL A 190 -19.60 -4.19 -7.89
CA VAL A 190 -20.23 -3.64 -9.10
C VAL A 190 -20.21 -4.65 -10.24
N THR A 191 -21.19 -4.57 -11.12
CA THR A 191 -21.23 -5.39 -12.35
C THR A 191 -20.07 -5.04 -13.26
N THR A 192 -19.30 -6.05 -13.67
CA THR A 192 -18.15 -5.90 -14.58
C THR A 192 -18.40 -6.56 -15.92
N GLY A 193 -17.75 -6.04 -16.96
CA GLY A 193 -17.73 -6.57 -18.31
C GLY A 193 -16.38 -7.20 -18.67
N PRO A 194 -16.08 -7.32 -19.98
CA PRO A 194 -14.81 -7.86 -20.44
C PRO A 194 -13.60 -7.15 -19.84
N GLY A 195 -12.61 -7.92 -19.39
CA GLY A 195 -11.39 -7.41 -18.74
C GLY A 195 -11.60 -6.89 -17.32
N ASP A 196 -12.66 -7.36 -16.65
CA ASP A 196 -13.02 -6.96 -15.27
C ASP A 196 -13.31 -5.45 -15.15
N LYS A 197 -13.63 -4.76 -16.25
CA LYS A 197 -13.97 -3.34 -16.25
C LYS A 197 -15.40 -3.16 -15.74
N PRO A 198 -15.66 -2.24 -14.76
CA PRO A 198 -17.02 -1.87 -14.39
C PRO A 198 -17.86 -1.45 -15.60
N VAL A 199 -19.13 -1.92 -15.66
CA VAL A 199 -20.07 -1.55 -16.73
C VAL A 199 -20.40 -0.06 -16.65
N GLU A 200 -20.57 0.45 -15.44
CA GLU A 200 -20.69 1.89 -15.15
C GLU A 200 -19.36 2.37 -14.55
N ASP A 201 -18.82 3.47 -15.09
CA ASP A 201 -17.55 4.01 -14.62
C ASP A 201 -17.63 4.43 -13.13
N VAL A 202 -16.78 3.86 -12.30
CA VAL A 202 -16.61 4.26 -10.90
C VAL A 202 -15.53 5.34 -10.86
N LYS A 203 -15.94 6.60 -10.78
CA LYS A 203 -15.04 7.75 -10.82
C LYS A 203 -14.35 7.98 -9.47
N MET A 204 -13.15 8.57 -9.53
CA MET A 204 -12.41 8.97 -8.34
C MET A 204 -11.74 10.33 -8.52
N THR A 205 -11.50 10.97 -7.39
CA THR A 205 -10.56 12.07 -7.20
C THR A 205 -9.81 11.81 -5.90
N ILE A 206 -8.50 12.10 -5.87
CA ILE A 206 -7.66 11.81 -4.70
C ILE A 206 -7.07 13.13 -4.18
N GLU A 207 -7.10 13.32 -2.86
CA GLU A 207 -6.45 14.46 -2.20
C GLU A 207 -5.60 14.04 -1.00
N ILE A 208 -4.61 14.89 -0.67
CA ILE A 208 -3.79 14.75 0.54
C ILE A 208 -4.44 15.56 1.67
N ILE A 209 -4.60 14.91 2.83
CA ILE A 209 -5.11 15.57 4.05
C ILE A 209 -3.91 16.15 4.82
N LYS A 210 -4.00 17.41 5.20
CA LYS A 210 -2.99 18.12 6.00
C LYS A 210 -3.13 17.83 7.50
#